data_5be115abaaa168159942aed55c61a714
#
_entry.id   5be115abaaa168159942aed55c61a714
#
_cell.length_a   1.000
_cell.length_b   1.000
_cell.length_c   1.000
_cell.angle_alpha   90.00
_cell.angle_beta   90.00
_cell.angle_gamma   90.00
#
_symmetry.space_group_name_H-M   'P 1'
#
loop_
_entity.id
_entity.type
_entity.pdbx_description
1 polymer ?
#
loop_
_entity_poly.entity_id
_entity_poly.type
_entity_poly.pdbx_seq_one_letter_code
_entity_poly.pdbx_strand_id
1 'polypeptide(L)'
;MQNQQKQYSETYLKFLQLVQSLRNLPDFVLLDPVEERLLHLFATVWQAGQKITVLQAMALSQDVSSTTAHRRLKSLRQKGVLILVPDGVDNRIKYVQPTPMAEHYFAQLGQCLTEAKTTL
;
A
#
# COMPACT_ATOMS: atom_id res chain seq x y z
N MET A 1 -25.68 -22.06 -0.24
CA MET A 1 -25.40 -20.61 -0.32
C MET A 1 -25.04 -20.00 1.01
N GLN A 2 -25.80 -20.24 2.07
CA GLN A 2 -25.48 -19.72 3.41
C GLN A 2 -24.13 -20.21 3.94
N ASN A 3 -23.78 -21.48 3.69
CA ASN A 3 -22.48 -22.02 4.12
C ASN A 3 -21.33 -21.35 3.40
N GLN A 4 -21.49 -21.03 2.14
CA GLN A 4 -20.46 -20.37 1.34
C GLN A 4 -20.25 -18.93 1.79
N GLN A 5 -21.33 -18.21 2.05
CA GLN A 5 -21.28 -16.86 2.57
C GLN A 5 -20.59 -16.81 3.93
N LYS A 6 -20.95 -17.73 4.83
CA LYS A 6 -20.32 -17.83 6.16
C LYS A 6 -18.84 -18.13 6.03
N GLN A 7 -18.46 -19.01 5.13
CA GLN A 7 -17.06 -19.38 4.92
C GLN A 7 -16.25 -18.18 4.44
N TYR A 8 -16.79 -17.39 3.51
CA TYR A 8 -16.11 -16.17 3.06
C TYR A 8 -15.98 -15.14 4.17
N SER A 9 -17.03 -14.97 4.96
CA SER A 9 -17.01 -14.06 6.11
C SER A 9 -15.97 -14.47 7.12
N GLU A 10 -15.89 -15.75 7.45
CA GLU A 10 -14.91 -16.27 8.39
C GLU A 10 -13.47 -16.08 7.89
N THR A 11 -13.25 -16.29 6.59
CA THR A 11 -11.93 -16.06 5.98
C THR A 11 -11.51 -14.61 6.15
N TYR A 12 -12.42 -13.68 5.87
CA TYR A 12 -12.13 -12.25 6.00
C TYR A 12 -11.83 -11.87 7.45
N LEU A 13 -12.64 -12.35 8.39
CA LEU A 13 -12.43 -12.05 9.81
C LEU A 13 -11.11 -12.64 10.32
N LYS A 14 -10.74 -13.80 9.84
CA LYS A 14 -9.43 -14.38 10.14
C LYS A 14 -8.30 -13.53 9.60
N PHE A 15 -8.46 -13.04 8.38
CA PHE A 15 -7.49 -12.12 7.77
C PHE A 15 -7.32 -10.86 8.64
N LEU A 16 -8.41 -10.27 9.11
CA LEU A 16 -8.33 -9.08 9.98
C LEU A 16 -7.57 -9.36 11.27
N GLN A 17 -7.79 -10.54 11.89
CA GLN A 17 -7.06 -10.92 13.09
C GLN A 17 -5.56 -11.05 12.81
N LEU A 18 -5.20 -11.65 11.68
CA LEU A 18 -3.80 -11.82 11.29
C LEU A 18 -3.13 -10.48 11.03
N VAL A 19 -3.85 -9.54 10.38
CA VAL A 19 -3.33 -8.20 10.15
C VAL A 19 -3.10 -7.46 11.47
N GLN A 20 -4.02 -7.59 12.42
CA GLN A 20 -3.85 -6.97 13.74
C GLN A 20 -2.61 -7.50 14.46
N SER A 21 -2.38 -8.80 14.39
CA SER A 21 -1.17 -9.41 14.96
C SER A 21 0.09 -8.89 14.26
N LEU A 22 0.02 -8.75 12.94
CA LEU A 22 1.12 -8.22 12.14
C LEU A 22 1.46 -6.79 12.55
N ARG A 23 0.46 -5.96 12.81
CA ARG A 23 0.65 -4.55 13.22
C ARG A 23 1.39 -4.41 14.56
N ASN A 24 1.37 -5.44 15.37
CA ASN A 24 2.07 -5.43 16.67
C ASN A 24 3.53 -5.86 16.55
N LEU A 25 3.98 -6.29 15.37
CA LEU A 25 5.38 -6.67 15.15
C LEU A 25 6.24 -5.43 14.94
N PRO A 26 7.45 -5.39 15.50
CA PRO A 26 8.28 -4.18 15.43
C PRO A 26 8.78 -3.85 14.03
N ASP A 27 8.86 -4.83 13.13
CA ASP A 27 9.34 -4.60 11.74
C ASP A 27 8.22 -4.29 10.75
N PHE A 28 6.97 -4.25 11.20
CA PHE A 28 5.86 -3.89 10.31
C PHE A 28 5.71 -2.38 10.25
N VAL A 29 5.69 -1.83 9.04
CA VAL A 29 5.53 -0.39 8.83
C VAL A 29 4.10 0.02 9.15
N LEU A 30 3.93 0.92 10.11
CA LEU A 30 2.60 1.43 10.47
C LEU A 30 2.28 2.65 9.61
N LEU A 31 1.19 2.55 8.85
CA LEU A 31 0.69 3.62 8.00
C LEU A 31 -0.64 4.11 8.56
N ASP A 32 -0.88 5.42 8.47
CA ASP A 32 -2.23 5.92 8.78
C ASP A 32 -3.19 5.57 7.63
N PRO A 33 -4.52 5.71 7.82
CA PRO A 33 -5.47 5.31 6.78
C PRO A 33 -5.29 6.02 5.45
N VAL A 34 -4.87 7.29 5.44
CA VAL A 34 -4.63 8.03 4.20
C VAL A 34 -3.38 7.52 3.51
N GLU A 35 -2.29 7.33 4.26
CA GLU A 35 -1.05 6.75 3.73
C GLU A 35 -1.30 5.36 3.13
N GLU A 36 -2.05 4.53 3.84
CA GLU A 36 -2.38 3.17 3.40
C GLU A 36 -3.13 3.22 2.08
N ARG A 37 -4.16 4.06 1.99
CA ARG A 37 -4.95 4.17 0.78
C ARG A 37 -4.13 4.67 -0.41
N LEU A 38 -3.28 5.68 -0.19
CA LEU A 38 -2.44 6.21 -1.25
C LEU A 38 -1.44 5.17 -1.75
N LEU A 39 -0.79 4.46 -0.83
CA LEU A 39 0.16 3.41 -1.20
C LEU A 39 -0.54 2.30 -2.00
N HIS A 40 -1.75 1.92 -1.60
CA HIS A 40 -2.51 0.89 -2.31
C HIS A 40 -2.94 1.35 -3.70
N LEU A 41 -3.31 2.62 -3.87
CA LEU A 41 -3.60 3.18 -5.19
C LEU A 41 -2.38 3.13 -6.10
N PHE A 42 -1.23 3.55 -5.59
CA PHE A 42 0.02 3.49 -6.34
C PHE A 42 0.37 2.05 -6.71
N ALA A 43 0.17 1.12 -5.79
CA ALA A 43 0.47 -0.29 -6.02
C ALA A 43 -0.32 -0.87 -7.19
N THR A 44 -1.58 -0.47 -7.37
CA THR A 44 -2.38 -0.95 -8.51
C THR A 44 -1.82 -0.47 -9.84
N VAL A 45 -1.30 0.76 -9.89
CA VAL A 45 -0.67 1.30 -11.10
C VAL A 45 0.64 0.59 -11.39
N TRP A 46 1.48 0.39 -10.36
CA TRP A 46 2.75 -0.34 -10.52
C TRP A 46 2.51 -1.79 -10.96
N GLN A 47 1.49 -2.43 -10.41
CA GLN A 47 1.16 -3.82 -10.76
C GLN A 47 0.74 -3.93 -12.24
N ALA A 48 0.14 -2.87 -12.80
CA ALA A 48 -0.20 -2.81 -14.21
C ALA A 48 1.03 -2.52 -15.11
N GLY A 49 2.22 -2.40 -14.52
CA GLY A 49 3.45 -2.15 -15.25
C GLY A 49 3.66 -0.70 -15.66
N GLN A 50 2.91 0.22 -15.05
CA GLN A 50 2.98 1.64 -15.41
C GLN A 50 3.79 2.43 -14.40
N LYS A 51 4.43 3.50 -14.87
CA LYS A 51 5.14 4.45 -14.02
C LYS A 51 4.19 5.52 -13.52
N ILE A 52 4.50 6.09 -12.35
CA ILE A 52 3.73 7.18 -11.75
C ILE A 52 4.66 8.36 -11.54
N THR A 53 4.38 9.51 -12.19
CA THR A 53 5.06 10.76 -11.85
C THR A 53 4.47 11.34 -10.57
N VAL A 54 5.20 12.25 -9.92
CA VAL A 54 4.67 12.96 -8.74
C VAL A 54 3.35 13.66 -9.08
N LEU A 55 3.27 14.27 -10.26
CA LEU A 55 2.05 14.95 -10.71
C LEU A 55 0.88 13.97 -10.83
N GLN A 56 1.12 12.79 -11.41
CA GLN A 56 0.09 11.74 -11.51
C GLN A 56 -0.31 11.20 -10.15
N ALA A 57 0.65 11.06 -9.22
CA ALA A 57 0.36 10.64 -7.85
C ALA A 57 -0.59 11.63 -7.17
N MET A 58 -0.38 12.92 -7.36
CA MET A 58 -1.29 13.94 -6.83
C MET A 58 -2.67 13.84 -7.46
N ALA A 59 -2.74 13.56 -8.77
CA ALA A 59 -4.02 13.41 -9.47
C ALA A 59 -4.80 12.17 -8.98
N LEU A 60 -4.11 11.10 -8.63
CA LEU A 60 -4.74 9.90 -8.05
C LEU A 60 -5.31 10.15 -6.65
N SER A 61 -4.84 11.19 -5.98
CA SER A 61 -5.19 11.50 -4.60
C SER A 61 -6.35 12.51 -4.52
N GLN A 62 -7.31 12.43 -5.42
CA GLN A 62 -8.36 13.45 -5.58
C GLN A 62 -9.30 13.57 -4.38
N ASP A 63 -9.42 12.55 -3.56
CA ASP A 63 -10.32 12.51 -2.42
C ASP A 63 -9.74 13.19 -1.16
N VAL A 64 -8.52 13.68 -1.25
CA VAL A 64 -7.90 14.47 -0.17
C VAL A 64 -7.42 15.80 -0.75
N SER A 65 -7.21 16.78 0.13
CA SER A 65 -6.68 18.08 -0.32
C SER A 65 -5.26 17.92 -0.87
N SER A 66 -4.87 18.84 -1.74
CA SER A 66 -3.51 18.86 -2.32
C SER A 66 -2.46 18.92 -1.21
N THR A 67 -2.69 19.73 -0.18
CA THR A 67 -1.77 19.84 0.96
C THR A 67 -1.63 18.51 1.69
N THR A 68 -2.76 17.83 1.93
CA THR A 68 -2.75 16.51 2.59
C THR A 68 -2.04 15.48 1.72
N ALA A 69 -2.32 15.46 0.42
CA ALA A 69 -1.67 14.52 -0.51
C ALA A 69 -0.16 14.69 -0.50
N HIS A 70 0.34 15.92 -0.60
CA HIS A 70 1.78 16.20 -0.54
C HIS A 70 2.39 15.78 0.78
N ARG A 71 1.71 16.07 1.88
CA ARG A 71 2.17 15.72 3.23
C ARG A 71 2.28 14.20 3.39
N ARG A 72 1.29 13.45 2.91
CA ARG A 72 1.29 11.99 3.03
C ARG A 72 2.29 11.34 2.09
N LEU A 73 2.51 11.91 0.91
CA LEU A 73 3.56 11.45 0.01
C LEU A 73 4.94 11.58 0.68
N LYS A 74 5.19 12.73 1.29
CA LYS A 74 6.43 12.96 2.05
C LYS A 74 6.56 11.97 3.21
N SER A 75 5.48 11.75 3.95
CA SER A 75 5.45 10.82 5.07
C SER A 75 5.75 9.39 4.64
N LEU A 76 5.18 8.93 3.54
CA LEU A 76 5.47 7.61 2.97
C LEU A 76 6.94 7.47 2.59
N ARG A 77 7.54 8.54 2.04
CA ARG A 77 8.97 8.55 1.74
C ARG A 77 9.81 8.46 3.01
N GLN A 78 9.44 9.22 4.03
CA GLN A 78 10.15 9.20 5.33
C GLN A 78 10.07 7.84 5.99
N LYS A 79 8.95 7.13 5.82
CA LYS A 79 8.79 5.77 6.33
C LYS A 79 9.51 4.72 5.49
N GLY A 80 10.08 5.12 4.37
CA GLY A 80 10.91 4.26 3.55
C GLY A 80 10.17 3.36 2.57
N VAL A 81 8.86 3.55 2.38
CA VAL A 81 8.09 2.71 1.45
C VAL A 81 7.99 3.29 0.05
N LEU A 82 8.39 4.54 -0.13
CA LEU A 82 8.45 5.20 -1.43
C LEU A 82 9.81 5.86 -1.64
N ILE A 83 10.20 5.98 -2.90
CA ILE A 83 11.37 6.74 -3.32
C ILE A 83 10.99 7.54 -4.56
N LEU A 84 11.58 8.72 -4.71
CA LEU A 84 11.45 9.51 -5.93
C LEU A 84 12.68 9.31 -6.80
N VAL A 85 12.45 8.97 -8.07
CA VAL A 85 13.53 8.69 -9.02
C VAL A 85 13.44 9.69 -10.17
N PRO A 86 14.52 10.46 -10.44
CA PRO A 86 14.52 11.38 -11.58
C PRO A 86 14.36 10.66 -12.91
N ASP A 87 13.80 11.35 -13.90
CA ASP A 87 13.53 10.79 -15.21
C ASP A 87 14.82 10.46 -15.99
N GLY A 88 15.93 11.03 -15.69
CA GLY A 88 17.17 10.79 -16.40
C GLY A 88 17.40 11.68 -17.62
N VAL A 89 16.35 12.16 -18.24
CA VAL A 89 16.41 13.11 -19.38
C VAL A 89 15.94 14.49 -18.94
N ASP A 90 14.79 14.55 -18.25
CA ASP A 90 14.23 15.79 -17.71
C ASP A 90 14.22 15.72 -16.19
N ASN A 91 15.15 16.45 -15.54
CA ASN A 91 15.29 16.44 -14.08
C ASN A 91 14.10 17.04 -13.33
N ARG A 92 13.19 17.74 -14.04
CA ARG A 92 11.96 18.26 -13.43
C ARG A 92 10.93 17.16 -13.19
N ILE A 93 11.05 16.04 -13.91
CA ILE A 93 10.13 14.91 -13.81
C ILE A 93 10.74 13.90 -12.84
N LYS A 94 9.96 13.52 -11.83
CA LYS A 94 10.33 12.48 -10.87
C LYS A 94 9.23 11.44 -10.81
N TYR A 95 9.64 10.19 -10.72
CA TYR A 95 8.73 9.05 -10.61
C TYR A 95 8.64 8.58 -9.17
N VAL A 96 7.44 8.22 -8.76
CA VAL A 96 7.18 7.60 -7.45
C VAL A 96 7.33 6.09 -7.63
N GLN A 97 8.26 5.49 -6.90
CA GLN A 97 8.54 4.06 -7.02
C GLN A 97 8.49 3.38 -5.66
N PRO A 98 8.11 2.10 -5.60
CA PRO A 98 8.17 1.34 -4.35
C PRO A 98 9.62 1.01 -4.00
N THR A 99 9.86 0.82 -2.71
CA THR A 99 11.15 0.38 -2.18
C THR A 99 11.08 -1.11 -1.82
N PRO A 100 12.23 -1.75 -1.54
CA PRO A 100 12.19 -3.11 -0.98
C PRO A 100 11.37 -3.21 0.30
N MET A 101 11.33 -2.15 1.12
CA MET A 101 10.48 -2.11 2.31
C MET A 101 9.00 -2.17 1.96
N ALA A 102 8.57 -1.49 0.88
CA ALA A 102 7.20 -1.57 0.39
C ALA A 102 6.89 -3.00 -0.08
N GLU A 103 7.81 -3.63 -0.79
CA GLU A 103 7.63 -5.01 -1.24
C GLU A 103 7.46 -5.95 -0.05
N HIS A 104 8.27 -5.76 1.00
CA HIS A 104 8.15 -6.56 2.22
C HIS A 104 6.80 -6.34 2.89
N TYR A 105 6.33 -5.08 2.97
CA TYR A 105 5.03 -4.73 3.51
C TYR A 105 3.91 -5.46 2.76
N PHE A 106 3.92 -5.43 1.42
CA PHE A 106 2.92 -6.12 0.62
C PHE A 106 3.00 -7.64 0.81
N ALA A 107 4.21 -8.19 0.89
CA ALA A 107 4.40 -9.62 1.11
C ALA A 107 3.82 -10.07 2.45
N GLN A 108 4.01 -9.30 3.50
CA GLN A 108 3.46 -9.61 4.82
C GLN A 108 1.93 -9.65 4.79
N LEU A 109 1.29 -8.68 4.12
CA LEU A 109 -0.17 -8.66 3.97
C LEU A 109 -0.65 -9.84 3.12
N GLY A 110 0.06 -10.15 2.03
CA GLY A 110 -0.26 -11.29 1.19
C GLY A 110 -0.15 -12.61 1.93
N GLN A 111 0.83 -12.74 2.83
CA GLN A 111 0.97 -13.91 3.69
C GLN A 111 -0.24 -14.06 4.60
N CYS A 112 -0.77 -12.97 5.15
CA CYS A 112 -1.99 -12.99 5.94
C CYS A 112 -3.19 -13.52 5.13
N LEU A 113 -3.30 -13.12 3.86
CA LEU A 113 -4.34 -13.62 2.98
C LEU A 113 -4.23 -15.13 2.79
N THR A 114 -3.03 -15.62 2.52
CA THR A 114 -2.78 -17.05 2.32
C THR A 114 -3.11 -17.85 3.58
N GLU A 115 -2.65 -17.39 4.73
CA GLU A 115 -2.90 -18.06 6.01
C GLU A 115 -4.41 -18.06 6.35
N ALA A 116 -5.11 -16.94 6.12
CA ALA A 116 -6.54 -16.87 6.37
C ALA A 116 -7.31 -17.88 5.53
N LYS A 117 -6.90 -18.08 4.30
CA LYS A 117 -7.53 -19.03 3.38
C LYS A 117 -7.25 -20.47 3.78
N THR A 118 -6.03 -20.78 4.20
CA THR A 118 -5.60 -22.16 4.46
C THR A 118 -5.98 -22.69 5.83
N THR A 119 -6.27 -21.83 6.82
CA THR A 119 -6.63 -22.26 8.17
C THR A 119 -8.12 -22.59 8.33
N LEU A 120 -8.90 -22.39 7.31
CA LEU A 120 -10.31 -22.77 7.29
C LEU A 120 -10.51 -24.00 6.44
#